data_3b177b61d0c91b61f6a2faf460b40f0b
#
_entry.id   3b177b61d0c91b61f6a2faf460b40f0b
#
_cell.length_a   1.000
_cell.length_b   1.000
_cell.length_c   1.000
_cell.angle_alpha   90.00
_cell.angle_beta   90.00
_cell.angle_gamma   90.00
#
_symmetry.space_group_name_H-M   'P 1'
#
loop_
_entity.id
_entity.type
_entity.pdbx_description
1 polymer ?
#
loop_
_entity_poly.entity_id
_entity_poly.type
_entity_poly.pdbx_seq_one_letter_code
_entity_poly.pdbx_strand_id
1 'polypeptide(L)'
;MNRHALLSLLALLLCCSTSLPAQKAKTYIPWKNGKLVVSEEGRYLKHENGVPFFWLGETGWLMPQRLNRDEVSYYLNKCKDAGYNMVQVQVLNGVPSMNIYGQYSMIDGFNFKDINRKGIYGYWDHMDYIIKSAASRMVCIWGTPVEQGLMNEKEAVAYGKFLAERYKDEPNIIWMIGGDIRGDNKTEVWDALANSIRSIDKGHLMTFHPRG
;
A
#
# COMPACT_ATOMS: atom_id res chain seq x y z
N MET A 1 6.33 56.67 -34.95
CA MET A 1 6.90 55.44 -34.38
C MET A 1 7.33 54.54 -35.52
N ASN A 2 8.64 54.38 -35.72
CA ASN A 2 9.21 53.77 -36.93
C ASN A 2 8.96 52.24 -36.97
N ARG A 3 8.49 51.73 -38.11
CA ARG A 3 8.23 50.30 -38.36
C ARG A 3 9.44 49.38 -38.04
N HIS A 4 10.65 49.92 -38.13
CA HIS A 4 11.88 49.20 -37.81
C HIS A 4 12.11 48.98 -36.30
N ALA A 5 11.60 49.87 -35.44
CA ALA A 5 11.68 49.72 -33.99
C ALA A 5 10.74 48.63 -33.45
N LEU A 6 9.57 48.46 -34.11
CA LEU A 6 8.61 47.43 -33.75
C LEU A 6 9.09 46.01 -34.11
N LEU A 7 9.77 45.86 -35.24
CA LEU A 7 10.33 44.59 -35.71
C LEU A 7 11.53 44.14 -34.84
N SER A 8 12.33 45.08 -34.36
CA SER A 8 13.46 44.79 -33.46
C SER A 8 12.99 44.36 -32.06
N LEU A 9 11.87 44.89 -31.56
CA LEU A 9 11.30 44.49 -30.28
C LEU A 9 10.64 43.11 -30.34
N LEU A 10 10.04 42.73 -31.46
CA LEU A 10 9.44 41.41 -31.68
C LEU A 10 10.53 40.32 -31.80
N ALA A 11 11.67 40.63 -32.41
CA ALA A 11 12.79 39.70 -32.57
C ALA A 11 13.50 39.40 -31.22
N LEU A 12 13.52 40.35 -30.29
CA LEU A 12 14.11 40.13 -28.93
C LEU A 12 13.21 39.26 -28.02
N LEU A 13 11.89 39.25 -28.27
CA LEU A 13 10.96 38.41 -27.48
C LEU A 13 10.92 36.95 -27.91
N LEU A 14 11.42 36.61 -29.10
CA LEU A 14 11.45 35.24 -29.60
C LEU A 14 12.72 34.45 -29.22
N CYS A 15 13.75 35.08 -28.66
CA CYS A 15 15.02 34.41 -28.32
C CYS A 15 15.15 33.93 -26.87
N CYS A 16 14.13 34.08 -26.02
CA CYS A 16 14.19 33.65 -24.61
C CYS A 16 13.33 32.44 -24.29
N SER A 17 12.94 31.62 -25.26
CA SER A 17 12.46 30.27 -24.96
C SER A 17 13.65 29.33 -24.73
N THR A 18 14.39 29.55 -23.64
CA THR A 18 15.26 28.52 -23.09
C THR A 18 14.36 27.41 -22.60
N SER A 19 14.21 26.35 -23.38
CA SER A 19 13.65 25.10 -22.93
C SER A 19 14.54 24.62 -21.77
N LEU A 20 14.08 24.84 -20.54
CA LEU A 20 14.67 24.18 -19.37
C LEU A 20 14.65 22.69 -19.69
N PRO A 21 15.80 21.99 -19.64
CA PRO A 21 15.82 20.55 -19.83
C PRO A 21 14.86 19.97 -18.80
N ALA A 22 13.87 19.21 -19.27
CA ALA A 22 12.99 18.47 -18.39
C ALA A 22 13.87 17.60 -17.50
N GLN A 23 13.97 17.97 -16.23
CA GLN A 23 14.74 17.20 -15.26
C GLN A 23 14.12 15.83 -15.22
N LYS A 24 14.82 14.81 -15.76
CA LYS A 24 14.35 13.42 -15.69
C LYS A 24 14.05 13.14 -14.22
N ALA A 25 12.77 12.93 -13.91
CA ALA A 25 12.34 12.56 -12.56
C ALA A 25 13.19 11.35 -12.16
N LYS A 26 13.99 11.51 -11.10
CA LYS A 26 14.76 10.40 -10.55
C LYS A 26 13.77 9.31 -10.20
N THR A 27 13.92 8.14 -10.80
CA THR A 27 13.08 6.99 -10.47
C THR A 27 13.22 6.75 -8.97
N TYR A 28 12.16 7.02 -8.23
CA TYR A 28 12.15 6.75 -6.79
C TYR A 28 12.07 5.24 -6.58
N ILE A 29 13.08 4.68 -5.97
CA ILE A 29 13.14 3.27 -5.56
C ILE A 29 13.09 3.26 -4.03
N PRO A 30 11.93 3.00 -3.42
CA PRO A 30 11.73 3.15 -1.96
C PRO A 30 12.70 2.30 -1.13
N TRP A 31 13.03 1.11 -1.62
CA TRP A 31 13.91 0.15 -0.94
C TRP A 31 15.40 0.35 -1.19
N LYS A 32 15.76 1.31 -2.02
CA LYS A 32 17.18 1.65 -2.23
C LYS A 32 17.91 1.97 -0.92
N ASN A 33 17.19 2.47 0.06
CA ASN A 33 17.72 2.86 1.37
C ASN A 33 17.53 1.77 2.45
N GLY A 34 17.10 0.58 2.07
CA GLY A 34 16.78 -0.51 2.99
C GLY A 34 15.35 -0.44 3.54
N LYS A 35 15.05 -1.30 4.49
CA LYS A 35 13.74 -1.38 5.16
C LYS A 35 13.47 -0.12 5.98
N LEU A 36 12.21 0.08 6.33
CA LEU A 36 11.82 1.11 7.28
C LEU A 36 11.97 0.57 8.71
N VAL A 37 12.54 1.42 9.56
CA VAL A 37 12.71 1.15 10.99
C VAL A 37 12.29 2.39 11.79
N VAL A 38 11.99 2.20 13.06
CA VAL A 38 11.76 3.33 14.00
C VAL A 38 13.12 3.92 14.39
N SER A 39 13.20 5.25 14.51
CA SER A 39 14.42 5.91 15.01
C SER A 39 14.75 5.46 16.44
N GLU A 40 15.99 5.61 16.87
CA GLU A 40 16.44 5.19 18.20
C GLU A 40 15.65 5.91 19.32
N GLU A 41 15.26 7.17 19.09
CA GLU A 41 14.48 7.98 20.03
C GLU A 41 12.97 7.67 19.94
N GLY A 42 12.52 6.78 19.04
CA GLY A 42 11.12 6.42 18.84
C GLY A 42 10.24 7.53 18.24
N ARG A 43 10.82 8.57 17.65
CA ARG A 43 10.08 9.79 17.23
C ARG A 43 9.66 9.81 15.77
N TYR A 44 10.39 9.11 14.89
CA TYR A 44 10.14 9.11 13.45
C TYR A 44 10.56 7.80 12.82
N LEU A 45 10.14 7.58 11.58
CA LEU A 45 10.58 6.47 10.76
C LEU A 45 11.80 6.87 9.94
N LYS A 46 12.72 5.94 9.79
CA LYS A 46 13.89 6.08 8.91
C LYS A 46 14.13 4.78 8.15
N HIS A 47 14.91 4.86 7.10
CA HIS A 47 15.45 3.66 6.46
C HIS A 47 16.62 3.08 7.27
N GLU A 48 16.96 1.81 7.05
CA GLU A 48 18.10 1.14 7.71
C GLU A 48 19.43 1.90 7.52
N ASN A 49 19.60 2.58 6.39
CA ASN A 49 20.79 3.41 6.13
C ASN A 49 20.76 4.79 6.81
N GLY A 50 19.76 5.06 7.67
CA GLY A 50 19.63 6.30 8.43
C GLY A 50 18.89 7.44 7.74
N VAL A 51 18.50 7.30 6.46
CA VAL A 51 17.75 8.33 5.75
C VAL A 51 16.34 8.45 6.35
N PRO A 52 15.91 9.64 6.82
CA PRO A 52 14.58 9.85 7.36
C PRO A 52 13.49 9.52 6.33
N PHE A 53 12.40 8.93 6.81
CA PHE A 53 11.21 8.64 6.01
C PHE A 53 10.04 9.51 6.47
N PHE A 54 9.51 10.32 5.56
CA PHE A 54 8.29 11.07 5.79
C PHE A 54 7.10 10.31 5.22
N TRP A 55 6.18 9.89 6.09
CA TRP A 55 4.99 9.16 5.68
C TRP A 55 3.99 10.13 5.04
N LEU A 56 3.89 10.11 3.73
CA LEU A 56 2.88 10.81 2.96
C LEU A 56 1.99 9.79 2.27
N GLY A 57 0.85 9.50 2.90
CA GLY A 57 -0.03 8.41 2.50
C GLY A 57 -1.31 8.87 1.82
N GLU A 58 -1.82 8.01 0.95
CA GLU A 58 -3.14 8.09 0.34
C GLU A 58 -3.94 6.84 0.72
N THR A 59 -5.27 6.95 0.78
CA THR A 59 -6.15 5.86 1.19
C THR A 59 -6.86 5.24 -0.01
N GLY A 60 -6.29 4.17 -0.53
CA GLY A 60 -6.87 3.32 -1.58
C GLY A 60 -7.72 2.18 -0.99
N TRP A 61 -8.59 2.49 -0.05
CA TRP A 61 -9.29 1.61 0.86
C TRP A 61 -9.81 0.31 0.25
N LEU A 62 -10.73 0.41 -0.72
CA LEU A 62 -11.38 -0.72 -1.35
C LEU A 62 -10.76 -1.07 -2.71
N MET A 63 -9.49 -0.79 -2.90
CA MET A 63 -8.81 -1.02 -4.17
C MET A 63 -8.96 -2.47 -4.67
N PRO A 64 -8.75 -3.52 -3.84
CA PRO A 64 -8.88 -4.91 -4.30
C PRO A 64 -10.29 -5.27 -4.74
N GLN A 65 -11.31 -4.65 -4.12
CA GLN A 65 -12.70 -4.99 -4.35
C GLN A 65 -13.32 -4.20 -5.51
N ARG A 66 -12.78 -3.02 -5.84
CA ARG A 66 -13.44 -2.08 -6.75
C ARG A 66 -12.67 -1.70 -7.99
N LEU A 67 -11.36 -1.83 -8.01
CA LEU A 67 -10.53 -1.43 -9.14
C LEU A 67 -10.04 -2.65 -9.92
N ASN A 68 -10.13 -2.58 -11.25
CA ASN A 68 -9.46 -3.54 -12.13
C ASN A 68 -7.97 -3.20 -12.26
N ARG A 69 -7.20 -4.01 -13.00
CA ARG A 69 -5.75 -3.86 -13.11
C ARG A 69 -5.32 -2.50 -13.71
N ASP A 70 -6.05 -2.02 -14.72
CA ASP A 70 -5.72 -0.77 -15.38
C ASP A 70 -6.02 0.42 -14.46
N GLU A 71 -7.15 0.38 -13.77
CA GLU A 71 -7.54 1.37 -12.76
C GLU A 71 -6.59 1.40 -11.57
N VAL A 72 -6.13 0.23 -11.08
CA VAL A 72 -5.08 0.14 -10.05
C VAL A 72 -3.80 0.82 -10.53
N SER A 73 -3.34 0.49 -11.74
CA SER A 73 -2.13 1.11 -12.31
C SER A 73 -2.29 2.62 -12.47
N TYR A 74 -3.43 3.07 -12.95
CA TYR A 74 -3.74 4.49 -13.10
C TYR A 74 -3.72 5.21 -11.75
N TYR A 75 -4.43 4.68 -10.76
CA TYR A 75 -4.50 5.25 -9.41
C TYR A 75 -3.13 5.36 -8.76
N LEU A 76 -2.36 4.26 -8.75
CA LEU A 76 -1.02 4.24 -8.17
C LEU A 76 -0.04 5.20 -8.86
N ASN A 77 -0.17 5.36 -10.19
CA ASN A 77 0.63 6.35 -10.92
C ASN A 77 0.24 7.78 -10.53
N LYS A 78 -1.06 8.06 -10.36
CA LYS A 78 -1.51 9.38 -9.88
C LYS A 78 -1.03 9.68 -8.47
N CYS A 79 -1.08 8.72 -7.57
CA CYS A 79 -0.48 8.86 -6.23
C CYS A 79 1.02 9.20 -6.33
N LYS A 80 1.74 8.52 -7.22
CA LYS A 80 3.16 8.79 -7.46
C LYS A 80 3.39 10.20 -7.98
N ASP A 81 2.65 10.61 -8.97
CA ASP A 81 2.82 11.92 -9.60
C ASP A 81 2.52 13.04 -8.59
N ALA A 82 1.60 12.80 -7.65
CA ALA A 82 1.27 13.70 -6.53
C ALA A 82 2.28 13.64 -5.36
N GLY A 83 3.29 12.77 -5.42
CA GLY A 83 4.35 12.67 -4.41
C GLY A 83 4.03 11.75 -3.24
N TYR A 84 2.89 11.03 -3.25
CA TYR A 84 2.59 10.03 -2.22
C TYR A 84 3.59 8.87 -2.27
N ASN A 85 4.04 8.45 -1.10
CA ASN A 85 4.98 7.34 -0.94
C ASN A 85 4.39 6.15 -0.17
N MET A 86 3.13 6.26 0.22
CA MET A 86 2.38 5.28 0.98
C MET A 86 0.95 5.19 0.44
N VAL A 87 0.44 3.97 0.28
CA VAL A 87 -0.97 3.72 0.00
C VAL A 87 -1.53 2.74 1.02
N GLN A 88 -2.59 3.13 1.69
CA GLN A 88 -3.29 2.29 2.64
C GLN A 88 -4.38 1.49 1.93
N VAL A 89 -4.33 0.17 2.05
CA VAL A 89 -5.23 -0.75 1.35
C VAL A 89 -5.86 -1.72 2.34
N GLN A 90 -7.17 -1.88 2.25
CA GLN A 90 -7.92 -2.85 3.01
C GLN A 90 -7.89 -4.21 2.30
N VAL A 91 -7.25 -5.20 2.92
CA VAL A 91 -7.11 -6.53 2.32
C VAL A 91 -8.46 -7.23 2.19
N LEU A 92 -9.24 -7.22 3.25
CA LEU A 92 -10.60 -7.79 3.29
C LEU A 92 -11.56 -6.75 3.83
N ASN A 93 -12.66 -6.48 3.12
CA ASN A 93 -13.74 -5.62 3.60
C ASN A 93 -14.94 -6.39 4.15
N GLY A 94 -14.84 -7.69 4.21
CA GLY A 94 -15.85 -8.63 4.70
C GLY A 94 -15.34 -10.06 4.64
N VAL A 95 -16.13 -11.01 5.11
CA VAL A 95 -15.80 -12.44 5.10
C VAL A 95 -16.96 -13.23 4.50
N PRO A 96 -16.77 -13.78 3.27
CA PRO A 96 -15.64 -13.53 2.36
C PRO A 96 -15.71 -12.15 1.69
N SER A 97 -14.56 -11.60 1.29
CA SER A 97 -14.51 -10.46 0.37
C SER A 97 -14.54 -10.95 -1.08
N MET A 98 -15.09 -10.13 -1.98
CA MET A 98 -15.09 -10.39 -3.41
C MET A 98 -14.35 -9.28 -4.15
N ASN A 99 -13.50 -9.63 -5.11
CA ASN A 99 -12.81 -8.67 -5.96
C ASN A 99 -13.69 -8.21 -7.13
N ILE A 100 -13.21 -7.22 -7.89
CA ILE A 100 -13.92 -6.66 -9.06
C ILE A 100 -14.20 -7.71 -10.15
N TYR A 101 -13.46 -8.84 -10.16
CA TYR A 101 -13.61 -9.93 -11.11
C TYR A 101 -14.57 -11.02 -10.63
N GLY A 102 -15.30 -10.80 -9.53
CA GLY A 102 -16.25 -11.75 -8.97
C GLY A 102 -15.62 -12.93 -8.24
N GLN A 103 -14.32 -12.84 -7.88
CA GLN A 103 -13.62 -13.90 -7.18
C GLN A 103 -13.59 -13.64 -5.68
N TYR A 104 -13.94 -14.66 -4.90
CA TYR A 104 -13.95 -14.58 -3.44
C TYR A 104 -12.56 -14.82 -2.84
N SER A 105 -12.31 -14.15 -1.73
CA SER A 105 -11.07 -14.29 -0.94
C SER A 105 -10.95 -15.62 -0.21
N MET A 106 -12.08 -16.29 0.02
CA MET A 106 -12.19 -17.58 0.71
C MET A 106 -13.36 -18.36 0.15
N ILE A 107 -13.32 -19.68 0.27
CA ILE A 107 -14.39 -20.57 -0.20
C ILE A 107 -15.26 -21.02 0.97
N ASP A 108 -14.64 -21.47 2.07
CA ASP A 108 -15.29 -21.97 3.28
C ASP A 108 -14.64 -21.37 4.52
N GLY A 109 -15.25 -20.35 5.10
CA GLY A 109 -14.71 -19.64 6.27
C GLY A 109 -13.29 -19.15 6.02
N PHE A 110 -12.43 -19.20 7.05
CA PHE A 110 -11.00 -18.80 6.96
C PHE A 110 -10.10 -19.94 6.41
N ASN A 111 -10.58 -20.69 5.45
CA ASN A 111 -9.78 -21.69 4.75
C ASN A 111 -9.10 -21.06 3.54
N PHE A 112 -7.77 -20.89 3.61
CA PHE A 112 -6.94 -20.34 2.54
C PHE A 112 -6.27 -21.43 1.68
N LYS A 113 -6.65 -22.69 1.84
CA LYS A 113 -6.24 -23.77 0.96
C LYS A 113 -7.13 -23.73 -0.29
N ASP A 114 -6.55 -24.04 -1.42
CA ASP A 114 -7.27 -24.19 -2.70
C ASP A 114 -7.99 -22.94 -3.25
N ILE A 115 -7.65 -21.74 -2.73
CA ILE A 115 -8.22 -20.47 -3.20
C ILE A 115 -7.71 -20.06 -4.59
N ASN A 116 -6.57 -20.57 -5.02
CA ASN A 116 -6.02 -20.34 -6.36
C ASN A 116 -6.45 -21.45 -7.30
N ARG A 117 -7.54 -21.26 -8.02
CA ARG A 117 -7.97 -22.18 -9.06
C ARG A 117 -7.08 -22.02 -10.29
N LYS A 118 -6.50 -23.10 -10.79
CA LYS A 118 -5.64 -23.09 -11.96
C LYS A 118 -6.34 -22.42 -13.16
N GLY A 119 -5.71 -21.39 -13.72
CA GLY A 119 -6.20 -20.65 -14.89
C GLY A 119 -7.26 -19.59 -14.60
N ILE A 120 -7.60 -19.34 -13.33
CA ILE A 120 -8.53 -18.29 -12.92
C ILE A 120 -7.71 -17.20 -12.19
N TYR A 121 -7.88 -15.95 -12.60
CA TYR A 121 -7.31 -14.82 -11.90
C TYR A 121 -8.13 -14.55 -10.63
N GLY A 122 -7.65 -15.07 -9.51
CA GLY A 122 -8.36 -15.08 -8.23
C GLY A 122 -8.25 -13.77 -7.44
N TYR A 123 -8.85 -13.78 -6.24
CA TYR A 123 -8.78 -12.64 -5.31
C TYR A 123 -7.34 -12.31 -4.92
N TRP A 124 -6.57 -13.34 -4.56
CA TRP A 124 -5.20 -13.18 -4.09
C TRP A 124 -4.21 -12.89 -5.21
N ASP A 125 -4.50 -13.34 -6.44
CA ASP A 125 -3.73 -12.92 -7.62
C ASP A 125 -3.89 -11.42 -7.86
N HIS A 126 -5.08 -10.87 -7.57
CA HIS A 126 -5.33 -9.44 -7.67
C HIS A 126 -4.63 -8.66 -6.56
N MET A 127 -4.62 -9.17 -5.33
CA MET A 127 -3.82 -8.60 -4.23
C MET A 127 -2.33 -8.59 -4.55
N ASP A 128 -1.79 -9.69 -5.08
CA ASP A 128 -0.39 -9.78 -5.53
C ASP A 128 -0.09 -8.73 -6.61
N TYR A 129 -1.02 -8.56 -7.55
CA TYR A 129 -0.89 -7.53 -8.59
C TYR A 129 -0.85 -6.12 -8.00
N ILE A 130 -1.71 -5.79 -7.04
CA ILE A 130 -1.74 -4.49 -6.37
C ILE A 130 -0.41 -4.24 -5.66
N ILE A 131 0.06 -5.20 -4.86
CA ILE A 131 1.32 -5.09 -4.11
C ILE A 131 2.51 -4.90 -5.08
N LYS A 132 2.59 -5.71 -6.13
CA LYS A 132 3.65 -5.62 -7.15
C LYS A 132 3.57 -4.34 -7.97
N SER A 133 2.36 -3.87 -8.29
CA SER A 133 2.16 -2.58 -8.98
C SER A 133 2.55 -1.40 -8.10
N ALA A 134 2.40 -1.54 -6.78
CA ALA A 134 2.87 -0.58 -5.79
C ALA A 134 4.36 -0.73 -5.44
N ALA A 135 5.15 -1.47 -6.22
CA ALA A 135 6.57 -1.75 -5.94
C ALA A 135 7.44 -0.50 -5.77
N SER A 136 7.03 0.64 -6.28
CA SER A 136 7.66 1.95 -6.02
C SER A 136 7.06 2.69 -4.81
N ARG A 137 6.22 2.03 -3.99
CA ARG A 137 5.50 2.60 -2.83
C ARG A 137 5.29 1.55 -1.75
N MET A 138 5.23 2.00 -0.51
CA MET A 138 4.84 1.16 0.60
C MET A 138 3.32 0.91 0.57
N VAL A 139 2.91 -0.32 0.83
CA VAL A 139 1.52 -0.73 0.96
C VAL A 139 1.27 -1.11 2.40
N CYS A 140 0.27 -0.50 3.02
CA CYS A 140 -0.26 -0.94 4.31
C CYS A 140 -1.37 -1.96 4.09
N ILE A 141 -1.30 -3.08 4.75
CA ILE A 141 -2.31 -4.13 4.73
C ILE A 141 -3.09 -4.09 6.04
N TRP A 142 -4.40 -4.05 5.96
CA TRP A 142 -5.30 -3.82 7.07
C TRP A 142 -6.26 -4.99 7.33
N GLY A 143 -6.62 -5.19 8.59
CA GLY A 143 -7.41 -6.34 9.04
C GLY A 143 -8.87 -6.03 9.41
N THR A 144 -9.69 -5.58 8.47
CA THR A 144 -11.11 -5.24 8.68
C THR A 144 -12.01 -6.35 9.26
N PRO A 145 -11.81 -7.64 8.97
CA PRO A 145 -12.70 -8.67 9.51
C PRO A 145 -12.81 -8.68 11.03
N VAL A 146 -11.74 -8.28 11.73
CA VAL A 146 -11.78 -8.16 13.21
C VAL A 146 -12.68 -7.00 13.62
N GLU A 147 -12.55 -5.87 12.94
CA GLU A 147 -13.36 -4.68 13.18
C GLU A 147 -14.86 -4.97 13.12
N GLN A 148 -15.29 -5.73 12.13
CA GLN A 148 -16.68 -6.08 11.92
C GLN A 148 -17.16 -7.25 12.81
N GLY A 149 -16.29 -7.83 13.64
CA GLY A 149 -16.63 -8.99 14.46
C GLY A 149 -16.78 -10.30 13.70
N LEU A 150 -16.23 -10.37 12.50
CA LEU A 150 -16.34 -11.51 11.61
C LEU A 150 -15.20 -12.53 11.80
N MET A 151 -14.34 -12.33 12.79
CA MET A 151 -13.16 -13.15 13.05
C MET A 151 -12.98 -13.40 14.56
N ASN A 152 -12.76 -14.64 14.92
CA ASN A 152 -12.31 -15.04 16.25
C ASN A 152 -10.78 -15.24 16.28
N GLU A 153 -10.20 -15.51 17.45
CA GLU A 153 -8.75 -15.69 17.62
C GLU A 153 -8.14 -16.77 16.72
N LYS A 154 -8.80 -17.94 16.61
CA LYS A 154 -8.33 -19.05 15.79
C LYS A 154 -8.27 -18.67 14.30
N GLU A 155 -9.28 -17.97 13.84
CA GLU A 155 -9.39 -17.44 12.49
C GLU A 155 -8.36 -16.33 12.24
N ALA A 156 -8.13 -15.46 13.25
CA ALA A 156 -7.11 -14.43 13.19
C ALA A 156 -5.70 -15.05 13.05
N VAL A 157 -5.41 -16.11 13.76
CA VAL A 157 -4.15 -16.85 13.64
C VAL A 157 -3.99 -17.44 12.23
N ALA A 158 -5.04 -18.07 11.70
CA ALA A 158 -4.99 -18.66 10.37
C ALA A 158 -4.78 -17.59 9.29
N TYR A 159 -5.51 -16.47 9.39
CA TYR A 159 -5.40 -15.35 8.48
C TYR A 159 -4.03 -14.68 8.54
N GLY A 160 -3.53 -14.38 9.74
CA GLY A 160 -2.24 -13.74 9.90
C GLY A 160 -1.07 -14.59 9.39
N LYS A 161 -1.11 -15.91 9.63
CA LYS A 161 -0.12 -16.84 9.06
C LYS A 161 -0.16 -16.85 7.54
N PHE A 162 -1.37 -16.94 6.96
CA PHE A 162 -1.54 -16.91 5.51
C PHE A 162 -0.98 -15.64 4.89
N LEU A 163 -1.29 -14.47 5.45
CA LEU A 163 -0.79 -13.18 4.96
C LEU A 163 0.74 -13.10 5.07
N ALA A 164 1.28 -13.46 6.22
CA ALA A 164 2.72 -13.40 6.45
C ALA A 164 3.50 -14.37 5.55
N GLU A 165 3.03 -15.60 5.37
CA GLU A 165 3.65 -16.57 4.46
C GLU A 165 3.65 -16.07 3.02
N ARG A 166 2.57 -15.40 2.59
CA ARG A 166 2.42 -14.90 1.22
C ARG A 166 3.29 -13.67 0.94
N TYR A 167 3.44 -12.77 1.92
CA TYR A 167 3.97 -11.43 1.66
C TYR A 167 5.24 -11.07 2.42
N LYS A 168 5.82 -11.94 3.25
CA LYS A 168 7.05 -11.68 4.02
C LYS A 168 8.26 -11.28 3.17
N ASP A 169 8.28 -11.67 1.90
CA ASP A 169 9.38 -11.41 0.98
C ASP A 169 9.11 -10.19 0.06
N GLU A 170 7.91 -9.58 0.13
CA GLU A 170 7.57 -8.38 -0.63
C GLU A 170 8.14 -7.14 0.08
N PRO A 171 9.01 -6.34 -0.55
CA PRO A 171 9.77 -5.29 0.15
C PRO A 171 8.96 -4.06 0.55
N ASN A 172 7.71 -3.97 0.11
CA ASN A 172 6.87 -2.78 0.21
C ASN A 172 5.66 -2.94 1.15
N ILE A 173 5.79 -3.80 2.15
CA ILE A 173 4.72 -4.07 3.12
C ILE A 173 4.98 -3.34 4.45
N ILE A 174 3.93 -2.75 4.99
CA ILE A 174 3.79 -2.40 6.39
C ILE A 174 2.49 -3.02 6.88
N TRP A 175 2.57 -3.81 7.93
CA TRP A 175 1.40 -4.40 8.55
C TRP A 175 0.67 -3.36 9.39
N MET A 176 -0.56 -3.05 9.01
CA MET A 176 -1.44 -2.19 9.80
C MET A 176 -2.57 -3.03 10.35
N ILE A 177 -2.54 -3.23 11.65
CA ILE A 177 -3.58 -3.93 12.40
C ILE A 177 -4.58 -2.90 12.90
N GLY A 178 -5.81 -3.28 13.12
CA GLY A 178 -6.83 -2.37 13.64
C GLY A 178 -7.88 -1.97 12.60
N GLY A 179 -8.63 -0.94 12.93
CA GLY A 179 -9.74 -0.41 12.13
C GLY A 179 -10.38 0.79 12.81
N ASP A 180 -11.52 1.26 12.26
CA ASP A 180 -12.25 2.42 12.76
C ASP A 180 -13.11 2.11 14.01
N ILE A 181 -12.67 1.15 14.83
CA ILE A 181 -13.29 0.81 16.11
C ILE A 181 -12.32 0.97 17.26
N ARG A 182 -12.84 0.99 18.48
CA ARG A 182 -12.02 0.96 19.69
C ARG A 182 -11.27 -0.37 19.78
N GLY A 183 -9.96 -0.30 19.96
CA GLY A 183 -9.09 -1.50 20.04
C GLY A 183 -9.33 -2.35 21.28
N ASP A 184 -9.91 -1.76 22.32
CA ASP A 184 -10.14 -2.39 23.63
C ASP A 184 -11.21 -3.49 23.65
N ASN A 185 -12.06 -3.57 22.61
CA ASN A 185 -13.17 -4.54 22.59
C ASN A 185 -12.80 -5.94 22.05
N LYS A 186 -11.60 -6.11 21.48
CA LYS A 186 -11.17 -7.36 20.81
C LYS A 186 -9.66 -7.52 20.85
N THR A 187 -9.05 -7.14 21.96
CA THR A 187 -7.59 -7.16 22.13
C THR A 187 -7.01 -8.54 21.83
N GLU A 188 -7.66 -9.61 22.31
CA GLU A 188 -7.25 -11.00 22.10
C GLU A 188 -7.20 -11.39 20.61
N VAL A 189 -8.15 -10.91 19.81
CA VAL A 189 -8.19 -11.20 18.36
C VAL A 189 -7.14 -10.37 17.62
N TRP A 190 -6.96 -9.10 18.00
CA TRP A 190 -5.91 -8.24 17.43
C TRP A 190 -4.52 -8.76 17.75
N ASP A 191 -4.29 -9.19 18.99
CA ASP A 191 -3.02 -9.77 19.43
C ASP A 191 -2.76 -11.11 18.72
N ALA A 192 -3.78 -11.96 18.58
CA ALA A 192 -3.67 -13.22 17.85
C ALA A 192 -3.26 -12.99 16.39
N LEU A 193 -3.88 -12.01 15.71
CA LEU A 193 -3.53 -11.62 14.35
C LEU A 193 -2.10 -11.09 14.26
N ALA A 194 -1.76 -10.10 15.08
CA ALA A 194 -0.44 -9.47 15.09
C ALA A 194 0.68 -10.47 15.41
N ASN A 195 0.50 -11.28 16.45
CA ASN A 195 1.47 -12.29 16.87
C ASN A 195 1.65 -13.39 15.82
N SER A 196 0.57 -13.80 15.15
CA SER A 196 0.66 -14.80 14.08
C SER A 196 1.44 -14.28 12.87
N ILE A 197 1.23 -13.03 12.45
CA ILE A 197 2.04 -12.38 11.44
C ILE A 197 3.50 -12.31 11.89
N ARG A 198 3.73 -11.78 13.10
CA ARG A 198 5.08 -11.60 13.66
C ARG A 198 5.83 -12.92 13.88
N SER A 199 5.12 -14.03 14.04
CA SER A 199 5.75 -15.36 14.16
C SER A 199 6.50 -15.77 12.89
N ILE A 200 6.07 -15.30 11.73
CA ILE A 200 6.62 -15.63 10.40
C ILE A 200 7.43 -14.46 9.86
N ASP A 201 6.82 -13.26 9.84
CA ASP A 201 7.46 -12.06 9.32
C ASP A 201 8.09 -11.24 10.46
N LYS A 202 9.41 -11.31 10.55
CA LYS A 202 10.21 -10.58 11.55
C LYS A 202 10.69 -9.21 11.06
N GLY A 203 10.57 -8.95 9.75
CA GLY A 203 11.28 -7.85 9.11
C GLY A 203 10.46 -6.60 8.84
N HIS A 204 9.16 -6.73 8.57
CA HIS A 204 8.34 -5.58 8.25
C HIS A 204 7.88 -4.82 9.50
N LEU A 205 7.71 -3.50 9.34
CA LEU A 205 7.06 -2.69 10.37
C LEU A 205 5.63 -3.17 10.58
N MET A 206 5.18 -3.03 11.82
CA MET A 206 3.79 -3.28 12.21
C MET A 206 3.31 -2.08 13.03
N THR A 207 2.11 -1.62 12.71
CA THR A 207 1.45 -0.52 13.40
C THR A 207 -0.01 -0.89 13.70
N PHE A 208 -0.64 -0.13 14.57
CA PHE A 208 -2.03 -0.29 14.92
C PHE A 208 -2.81 0.99 14.56
N HIS A 209 -3.99 0.82 13.97
CA HIS A 209 -4.91 1.89 13.64
C HIS A 209 -6.11 1.86 14.59
N PRO A 210 -6.12 2.67 15.66
CA PRO A 210 -7.30 2.81 16.51
C PRO A 210 -8.29 3.81 15.91
N ARG A 211 -9.52 3.73 16.37
CA ARG A 211 -10.45 4.85 16.24
C ARG A 211 -9.94 6.01 17.09
N GLY A 212 -9.91 7.21 16.52
CA GLY A 212 -9.64 8.46 17.22
C GLY A 212 -10.77 8.89 18.17
#